data_305ea4b616dc32a608ed4d955023347a
#
_entry.id   305ea4b616dc32a608ed4d955023347a
#
_cell.length_a   1.000
_cell.length_b   1.000
_cell.length_c   1.000
_cell.angle_alpha   90.00
_cell.angle_beta   90.00
_cell.angle_gamma   90.00
#
_symmetry.space_group_name_H-M   'P 1'
#
loop_
_entity.id
_entity.type
_entity.pdbx_description
1 polymer ?
#
loop_
_entity_poly.entity_id
_entity_poly.type
_entity_poly.pdbx_seq_one_letter_code
_entity_poly.pdbx_strand_id
1 'polypeptide(L)'
;MFGFRPEGRRIHDVDPIVAITPYLMPQRCDAQVFLSHDADYEPLMRYIAEKAREGHKITFMELLIASYVRGVSQVPETNRFIMNKQFYNRTELTVSFTLLMDTPDGSAEENAVKIRFDPSDTIFDVSARVKETIEKGRKADDPSFAIKLAKAVLKLPLVPNAVVGLVKLLDRYGLAPKALLDELPFHTSMYVTNMASIGMTRVYHHIYNFGNTSLFFSMGTPQRSNQPDMKGEISRKCILPIGITADERVCSGAIYAKLFAVMKHCLTNPYE
;
A
#
# COMPACT_ATOMS: atom_id res chain seq x y z
N MET A 1 -19.04 -22.54 -7.66
CA MET A 1 -18.41 -21.69 -6.62
C MET A 1 -17.31 -20.79 -7.21
N PHE A 2 -17.27 -20.63 -8.52
CA PHE A 2 -16.33 -19.71 -9.15
C PHE A 2 -16.65 -18.27 -8.76
N GLY A 3 -15.67 -17.52 -8.27
CA GLY A 3 -15.82 -16.12 -7.83
C GLY A 3 -16.04 -15.92 -6.35
N PHE A 4 -16.04 -16.97 -5.53
CA PHE A 4 -15.96 -16.81 -4.08
C PHE A 4 -14.52 -16.48 -3.68
N ARG A 5 -14.36 -15.40 -2.92
CA ARG A 5 -13.05 -14.96 -2.43
C ARG A 5 -13.15 -14.67 -0.94
N PRO A 6 -12.23 -15.23 -0.13
CA PRO A 6 -12.26 -15.03 1.32
C PRO A 6 -11.96 -13.57 1.72
N GLU A 7 -11.21 -12.84 0.88
CA GLU A 7 -10.77 -11.47 1.13
C GLU A 7 -11.74 -10.40 0.58
N GLY A 8 -12.84 -10.81 -0.09
CA GLY A 8 -13.76 -9.84 -0.69
C GLY A 8 -15.15 -10.35 -0.99
N ARG A 9 -16.11 -9.43 -0.97
CA ARG A 9 -17.50 -9.68 -1.38
C ARG A 9 -17.71 -9.11 -2.78
N ARG A 10 -18.19 -9.94 -3.70
CA ARG A 10 -18.47 -9.54 -5.08
C ARG A 10 -19.54 -8.46 -5.13
N ILE A 11 -19.33 -7.47 -6.01
CA ILE A 11 -20.24 -6.37 -6.29
C ILE A 11 -20.83 -6.61 -7.68
N HIS A 12 -22.13 -6.37 -7.83
CA HIS A 12 -22.84 -6.48 -9.11
C HIS A 12 -23.32 -5.11 -9.61
N ASP A 13 -23.57 -4.19 -8.69
CA ASP A 13 -24.00 -2.83 -8.99
C ASP A 13 -22.77 -1.91 -9.08
N VAL A 14 -22.19 -1.85 -10.28
CA VAL A 14 -21.05 -1.00 -10.63
C VAL A 14 -21.46 -0.17 -11.83
N ASP A 15 -21.12 1.11 -11.82
CA ASP A 15 -21.36 2.01 -12.97
C ASP A 15 -20.86 1.34 -14.27
N PRO A 16 -21.67 1.31 -15.34
CA PRO A 16 -21.34 0.63 -16.59
C PRO A 16 -20.01 1.09 -17.21
N ILE A 17 -19.67 2.38 -17.09
CA ILE A 17 -18.41 2.94 -17.60
C ILE A 17 -17.23 2.36 -16.82
N VAL A 18 -17.36 2.21 -15.50
CA VAL A 18 -16.34 1.58 -14.66
C VAL A 18 -16.31 0.07 -14.90
N ALA A 19 -17.47 -0.57 -15.04
CA ALA A 19 -17.60 -2.02 -15.23
C ALA A 19 -16.95 -2.53 -16.53
N ILE A 20 -16.85 -1.69 -17.58
CA ILE A 20 -16.21 -2.06 -18.84
C ILE A 20 -14.66 -1.99 -18.77
N THR A 21 -14.10 -1.21 -17.85
CA THR A 21 -12.65 -0.95 -17.80
C THR A 21 -11.78 -2.22 -17.69
N PRO A 22 -12.14 -3.27 -16.91
CA PRO A 22 -11.33 -4.50 -16.86
C PRO A 22 -11.33 -5.30 -18.17
N TYR A 23 -12.22 -4.98 -19.12
CA TYR A 23 -12.23 -5.57 -20.45
C TYR A 23 -11.35 -4.79 -21.41
N LEU A 24 -11.29 -3.47 -21.27
CA LEU A 24 -10.45 -2.58 -22.07
C LEU A 24 -8.99 -2.64 -21.58
N MET A 25 -8.79 -2.69 -20.28
CA MET A 25 -7.49 -2.77 -19.61
C MET A 25 -7.43 -4.07 -18.79
N PRO A 26 -7.13 -5.22 -19.42
CA PRO A 26 -7.22 -6.53 -18.75
C PRO A 26 -6.13 -6.75 -17.70
N GLN A 27 -5.00 -6.10 -17.85
CA GLN A 27 -3.87 -6.18 -16.91
C GLN A 27 -3.82 -4.93 -16.02
N ARG A 28 -3.31 -5.10 -14.81
CA ARG A 28 -3.20 -3.99 -13.86
C ARG A 28 -2.16 -2.97 -14.29
N CYS A 29 -1.08 -3.43 -14.92
CA CYS A 29 -0.04 -2.56 -15.44
C CYS A 29 -0.54 -1.64 -16.57
N ASP A 30 -1.61 -2.02 -17.29
CA ASP A 30 -2.20 -1.18 -18.34
C ASP A 30 -3.05 -0.03 -17.77
N ALA A 31 -3.50 -0.18 -16.51
CA ALA A 31 -4.47 0.70 -15.87
C ALA A 31 -3.85 1.56 -14.74
N GLN A 32 -2.54 1.77 -14.77
CA GLN A 32 -1.86 2.54 -13.74
C GLN A 32 -1.94 4.03 -14.04
N VAL A 33 -2.40 4.78 -13.04
CA VAL A 33 -2.31 6.24 -13.02
C VAL A 33 -1.28 6.66 -11.98
N PHE A 34 -0.39 7.57 -12.38
CA PHE A 34 0.69 8.06 -11.54
C PHE A 34 0.36 9.47 -11.03
N LEU A 35 0.39 9.65 -9.72
CA LEU A 35 0.11 10.90 -9.05
C LEU A 35 1.22 11.23 -8.06
N SER A 36 1.36 12.50 -7.74
CA SER A 36 2.29 12.95 -6.71
C SER A 36 1.59 13.83 -5.70
N HIS A 37 2.05 13.76 -4.46
CA HIS A 37 1.69 14.70 -3.42
C HIS A 37 2.95 15.12 -2.66
N ASP A 38 3.09 16.44 -2.48
CA ASP A 38 4.14 17.02 -1.66
C ASP A 38 3.50 17.46 -0.35
N ALA A 39 3.70 16.68 0.72
CA ALA A 39 3.18 17.05 2.03
C ALA A 39 4.13 18.07 2.71
N ASP A 40 3.57 19.07 3.38
CA ASP A 40 4.37 20.02 4.16
C ASP A 40 5.06 19.28 5.32
N TYR A 41 6.40 19.33 5.33
CA TYR A 41 7.21 18.56 6.28
C TYR A 41 7.16 19.12 7.70
N GLU A 42 7.14 20.43 7.84
CA GLU A 42 7.25 21.09 9.15
C GLU A 42 6.08 20.82 10.10
N PRO A 43 4.79 20.87 9.65
CA PRO A 43 3.68 20.49 10.51
C PRO A 43 3.76 19.04 11.00
N LEU A 44 4.15 18.11 10.11
CA LEU A 44 4.32 16.71 10.44
C LEU A 44 5.45 16.50 11.46
N MET A 45 6.59 17.14 11.26
CA MET A 45 7.71 17.07 12.21
C MET A 45 7.36 17.64 13.58
N ARG A 46 6.62 18.76 13.62
CA ARG A 46 6.16 19.36 14.86
C ARG A 46 5.27 18.40 15.63
N TYR A 47 4.30 17.79 14.94
CA TYR A 47 3.42 16.79 15.53
C TYR A 47 4.20 15.58 16.07
N ILE A 48 5.10 15.00 15.26
CA ILE A 48 5.94 13.86 15.66
C ILE A 48 6.79 14.22 16.90
N ALA A 49 7.41 15.40 16.92
CA ALA A 49 8.25 15.84 18.04
C ALA A 49 7.43 16.05 19.32
N GLU A 50 6.22 16.58 19.21
CA GLU A 50 5.31 16.76 20.34
C GLU A 50 4.86 15.42 20.90
N LYS A 51 4.39 14.52 20.05
CA LYS A 51 3.98 13.18 20.47
C LYS A 51 5.13 12.35 21.04
N ALA A 52 6.34 12.55 20.56
CA ALA A 52 7.53 11.94 21.17
C ALA A 52 7.80 12.42 22.60
N ARG A 53 7.55 13.70 22.92
CA ARG A 53 7.64 14.23 24.29
C ARG A 53 6.56 13.64 25.20
N GLU A 54 5.38 13.30 24.66
CA GLU A 54 4.29 12.61 25.35
C GLU A 54 4.56 11.09 25.51
N GLY A 55 5.70 10.58 25.00
CA GLY A 55 6.07 9.17 25.05
C GLY A 55 5.64 8.34 23.84
N HIS A 56 5.00 8.94 22.84
CA HIS A 56 4.54 8.29 21.63
C HIS A 56 5.52 8.52 20.47
N LYS A 57 6.35 7.52 20.14
CA LYS A 57 7.25 7.59 18.99
C LYS A 57 6.48 7.25 17.72
N ILE A 58 6.13 8.26 16.92
CA ILE A 58 5.41 8.13 15.65
C ILE A 58 6.38 8.44 14.51
N THR A 59 6.20 7.78 13.36
CA THR A 59 6.99 7.98 12.14
C THR A 59 6.14 8.58 11.02
N PHE A 60 6.79 9.15 10.00
CA PHE A 60 6.09 9.64 8.80
C PHE A 60 5.33 8.54 8.08
N MET A 61 5.87 7.31 8.04
CA MET A 61 5.19 6.18 7.42
C MET A 61 3.92 5.82 8.17
N GLU A 62 3.93 5.85 9.49
CA GLU A 62 2.74 5.61 10.31
C GLU A 62 1.68 6.71 10.10
N LEU A 63 2.08 7.98 9.96
CA LEU A 63 1.16 9.07 9.61
C LEU A 63 0.53 8.87 8.22
N LEU A 64 1.32 8.45 7.22
CA LEU A 64 0.82 8.14 5.89
C LEU A 64 -0.18 6.98 5.92
N ILE A 65 0.13 5.91 6.66
CA ILE A 65 -0.76 4.76 6.82
C ILE A 65 -2.06 5.19 7.54
N ALA A 66 -1.96 5.95 8.63
CA ALA A 66 -3.14 6.44 9.37
C ALA A 66 -4.03 7.34 8.50
N SER A 67 -3.43 8.23 7.69
CA SER A 67 -4.17 9.06 6.74
C SER A 67 -4.93 8.20 5.70
N TYR A 68 -4.34 7.09 5.26
CA TYR A 68 -4.99 6.14 4.36
C TYR A 68 -6.13 5.39 5.04
N VAL A 69 -5.93 4.89 6.27
CA VAL A 69 -6.98 4.24 7.07
C VAL A 69 -8.18 5.17 7.24
N ARG A 70 -7.93 6.42 7.62
CA ARG A 70 -8.97 7.46 7.72
C ARG A 70 -9.63 7.73 6.35
N GLY A 71 -8.85 7.80 5.29
CA GLY A 71 -9.35 8.01 3.93
C GLY A 71 -10.31 6.90 3.50
N VAL A 72 -9.94 5.63 3.72
CA VAL A 72 -10.78 4.46 3.41
C VAL A 72 -12.04 4.43 4.27
N SER A 73 -11.96 4.83 5.55
CA SER A 73 -13.15 4.88 6.42
C SER A 73 -14.21 5.85 5.90
N GLN A 74 -13.80 6.93 5.22
CA GLN A 74 -14.70 7.93 4.63
C GLN A 74 -15.06 7.64 3.18
N VAL A 75 -14.19 6.94 2.43
CA VAL A 75 -14.37 6.62 1.01
C VAL A 75 -14.11 5.12 0.78
N PRO A 76 -15.01 4.24 1.29
CA PRO A 76 -14.79 2.79 1.30
C PRO A 76 -14.72 2.17 -0.10
N GLU A 77 -15.23 2.86 -1.13
CA GLU A 77 -15.14 2.41 -2.51
C GLU A 77 -13.68 2.28 -3.00
N THR A 78 -12.75 3.01 -2.41
CA THR A 78 -11.33 2.92 -2.76
C THR A 78 -10.67 1.65 -2.23
N ASN A 79 -11.33 0.94 -1.30
CA ASN A 79 -10.90 -0.37 -0.79
C ASN A 79 -11.52 -1.53 -1.58
N ARG A 80 -11.71 -1.35 -2.88
CA ARG A 80 -12.13 -2.39 -3.83
C ARG A 80 -10.92 -3.01 -4.52
N PHE A 81 -11.15 -4.16 -5.14
CA PHE A 81 -10.20 -4.76 -6.06
C PHE A 81 -10.91 -5.46 -7.20
N ILE A 82 -10.14 -5.69 -8.26
CA ILE A 82 -10.62 -6.41 -9.43
C ILE A 82 -9.84 -7.71 -9.57
N MET A 83 -10.59 -8.80 -9.74
CA MET A 83 -10.00 -10.10 -10.06
C MET A 83 -10.88 -10.81 -11.08
N ASN A 84 -10.24 -11.35 -12.12
CA ASN A 84 -10.95 -12.02 -13.23
C ASN A 84 -12.09 -11.15 -13.80
N LYS A 85 -11.85 -9.84 -13.99
CA LYS A 85 -12.81 -8.84 -14.50
C LYS A 85 -14.05 -8.64 -13.62
N GLN A 86 -14.02 -9.11 -12.37
CA GLN A 86 -15.08 -8.94 -11.39
C GLN A 86 -14.64 -7.99 -10.28
N PHE A 87 -15.58 -7.20 -9.79
CA PHE A 87 -15.36 -6.22 -8.72
C PHE A 87 -15.69 -6.83 -7.37
N TYR A 88 -14.86 -6.51 -6.38
CA TYR A 88 -15.03 -6.96 -5.00
C TYR A 88 -14.81 -5.81 -4.03
N ASN A 89 -15.71 -5.66 -3.05
CA ASN A 89 -15.41 -4.90 -1.84
C ASN A 89 -14.55 -5.78 -0.93
N ARG A 90 -13.40 -5.27 -0.46
CA ARG A 90 -12.59 -6.00 0.51
C ARG A 90 -13.35 -6.14 1.83
N THR A 91 -13.14 -7.28 2.47
CA THR A 91 -13.65 -7.53 3.84
C THR A 91 -12.69 -7.02 4.91
N GLU A 92 -11.47 -6.68 4.52
CA GLU A 92 -10.37 -6.29 5.39
C GLU A 92 -9.67 -5.05 4.81
N LEU A 93 -9.17 -4.20 5.70
CA LEU A 93 -8.27 -3.11 5.34
C LEU A 93 -6.85 -3.52 5.68
N THR A 94 -6.02 -3.72 4.66
CA THR A 94 -4.66 -4.21 4.85
C THR A 94 -3.65 -3.30 4.19
N VAL A 95 -2.49 -3.14 4.82
CA VAL A 95 -1.34 -2.43 4.25
C VAL A 95 -0.14 -3.36 4.29
N SER A 96 0.58 -3.44 3.17
CA SER A 96 1.84 -4.17 3.09
C SER A 96 3.00 -3.19 2.91
N PHE A 97 4.15 -3.54 3.47
CA PHE A 97 5.40 -2.81 3.24
C PHE A 97 6.60 -3.74 3.38
N THR A 98 7.73 -3.29 2.85
CA THR A 98 8.99 -4.02 2.90
C THR A 98 9.82 -3.56 4.09
N LEU A 99 10.29 -4.52 4.89
CA LEU A 99 11.30 -4.33 5.92
C LEU A 99 12.67 -4.67 5.35
N LEU A 100 13.63 -3.78 5.52
CA LEU A 100 15.03 -4.08 5.31
C LEU A 100 15.57 -4.72 6.59
N MET A 101 16.16 -5.88 6.46
CA MET A 101 16.77 -6.63 7.57
C MET A 101 18.27 -6.73 7.30
N ASP A 102 19.07 -6.33 8.27
CA ASP A 102 20.52 -6.51 8.21
C ASP A 102 20.83 -8.00 8.44
N THR A 103 21.52 -8.60 7.49
CA THR A 103 22.00 -9.98 7.62
C THR A 103 23.41 -10.00 8.22
N PRO A 104 23.81 -11.11 8.87
CA PRO A 104 25.13 -11.22 9.50
C PRO A 104 26.32 -11.02 8.55
N ASP A 105 26.11 -11.21 7.25
CA ASP A 105 27.13 -10.99 6.20
C ASP A 105 27.18 -9.55 5.68
N GLY A 106 26.35 -8.64 6.25
CA GLY A 106 26.28 -7.24 5.85
C GLY A 106 25.45 -6.98 4.60
N SER A 107 24.79 -8.01 4.05
CA SER A 107 23.77 -7.81 3.01
C SER A 107 22.43 -7.38 3.63
N ALA A 108 21.57 -6.75 2.84
CA ALA A 108 20.20 -6.42 3.25
C ALA A 108 19.23 -7.44 2.65
N GLU A 109 18.50 -8.18 3.48
CA GLU A 109 17.36 -8.97 3.02
C GLU A 109 16.08 -8.16 3.13
N GLU A 110 15.26 -8.24 2.07
CA GLU A 110 13.94 -7.64 2.06
C GLU A 110 12.89 -8.65 2.54
N ASN A 111 12.15 -8.28 3.57
CA ASN A 111 11.01 -9.05 4.05
C ASN A 111 9.73 -8.21 3.90
N ALA A 112 8.76 -8.71 3.14
CA ALA A 112 7.49 -8.04 2.98
C ALA A 112 6.52 -8.49 4.08
N VAL A 113 5.93 -7.52 4.77
CA VAL A 113 4.97 -7.75 5.84
C VAL A 113 3.62 -7.16 5.47
N LYS A 114 2.55 -7.75 6.00
CA LYS A 114 1.15 -7.31 5.82
C LYS A 114 0.50 -7.09 7.17
N ILE A 115 -0.12 -5.94 7.34
CA ILE A 115 -0.84 -5.55 8.56
C ILE A 115 -2.30 -5.34 8.24
N ARG A 116 -3.17 -5.80 9.12
CA ARG A 116 -4.61 -5.51 9.10
C ARG A 116 -4.91 -4.35 10.03
N PHE A 117 -5.70 -3.41 9.54
CA PHE A 117 -6.20 -2.26 10.29
C PHE A 117 -7.72 -2.31 10.38
N ASP A 118 -8.24 -1.69 11.46
CA ASP A 118 -9.66 -1.37 11.57
C ASP A 118 -9.90 0.03 10.99
N PRO A 119 -10.99 0.28 10.25
CA PRO A 119 -11.32 1.63 9.77
C PRO A 119 -11.47 2.69 10.88
N SER A 120 -11.65 2.27 12.13
CA SER A 120 -11.71 3.13 13.33
C SER A 120 -10.36 3.33 14.01
N ASP A 121 -9.28 2.65 13.56
CA ASP A 121 -7.95 2.76 14.17
C ASP A 121 -7.47 4.22 14.17
N THR A 122 -7.01 4.68 15.32
CA THR A 122 -6.33 5.97 15.50
C THR A 122 -4.87 5.88 15.08
N ILE A 123 -4.18 7.02 15.01
CA ILE A 123 -2.72 7.04 14.75
C ILE A 123 -1.95 6.23 15.79
N PHE A 124 -2.41 6.17 17.02
CA PHE A 124 -1.76 5.38 18.08
C PHE A 124 -1.95 3.88 17.87
N ASP A 125 -3.15 3.45 17.44
CA ASP A 125 -3.43 2.05 17.10
C ASP A 125 -2.62 1.63 15.88
N VAL A 126 -2.55 2.47 14.85
CA VAL A 126 -1.73 2.25 13.65
C VAL A 126 -0.26 2.10 14.06
N SER A 127 0.27 3.02 14.87
CA SER A 127 1.66 2.97 15.35
C SER A 127 1.95 1.71 16.14
N ALA A 128 1.05 1.30 17.03
CA ALA A 128 1.19 0.09 17.82
C ALA A 128 1.28 -1.16 16.94
N ARG A 129 0.34 -1.31 15.97
CA ARG A 129 0.32 -2.46 15.04
C ARG A 129 1.56 -2.51 14.14
N VAL A 130 2.01 -1.35 13.64
CA VAL A 130 3.21 -1.26 12.80
C VAL A 130 4.45 -1.70 13.60
N LYS A 131 4.63 -1.18 14.82
CA LYS A 131 5.76 -1.54 15.69
C LYS A 131 5.76 -3.02 16.06
N GLU A 132 4.62 -3.55 16.47
CA GLU A 132 4.45 -4.97 16.80
C GLU A 132 4.86 -5.85 15.61
N THR A 133 4.43 -5.47 14.39
CA THR A 133 4.74 -6.23 13.17
C THR A 133 6.22 -6.14 12.82
N ILE A 134 6.84 -4.96 12.96
CA ILE A 134 8.28 -4.79 12.75
C ILE A 134 9.09 -5.63 13.74
N GLU A 135 8.70 -5.62 15.02
CA GLU A 135 9.37 -6.42 16.04
C GLU A 135 9.24 -7.93 15.77
N LYS A 136 8.04 -8.38 15.40
CA LYS A 136 7.81 -9.78 14.98
C LYS A 136 8.62 -10.14 13.75
N GLY A 137 8.64 -9.28 12.74
CA GLY A 137 9.39 -9.49 11.50
C GLY A 137 10.90 -9.57 11.72
N ARG A 138 11.44 -8.76 12.66
CA ARG A 138 12.87 -8.78 13.02
C ARG A 138 13.27 -9.98 13.89
N LYS A 139 12.34 -10.50 14.70
CA LYS A 139 12.57 -11.66 15.58
C LYS A 139 12.30 -13.00 14.88
N ALA A 140 11.75 -12.98 13.69
CA ALA A 140 11.47 -14.18 12.91
C ALA A 140 12.80 -14.74 12.35
N ASP A 141 13.40 -15.68 13.06
CA ASP A 141 14.62 -16.40 12.61
C ASP A 141 14.36 -17.28 11.38
N ASP A 142 13.10 -17.47 11.02
CA ASP A 142 12.70 -18.43 9.99
C ASP A 142 11.91 -17.69 8.88
N PRO A 143 12.37 -17.78 7.60
CA PRO A 143 11.63 -17.15 6.50
C PRO A 143 10.22 -17.76 6.36
N SER A 144 9.26 -16.94 5.95
CA SER A 144 7.87 -17.36 5.76
C SER A 144 7.76 -18.60 4.85
N PHE A 145 6.69 -19.36 4.99
CA PHE A 145 6.43 -20.54 4.15
C PHE A 145 6.51 -20.18 2.65
N ALA A 146 6.00 -19.02 2.26
CA ALA A 146 6.05 -18.54 0.89
C ALA A 146 7.49 -18.35 0.38
N ILE A 147 8.40 -17.81 1.23
CA ILE A 147 9.83 -17.64 0.88
C ILE A 147 10.52 -18.98 0.79
N LYS A 148 10.26 -19.90 1.73
CA LYS A 148 10.83 -21.28 1.70
C LYS A 148 10.40 -22.02 0.42
N LEU A 149 9.11 -21.92 0.08
CA LEU A 149 8.56 -22.51 -1.13
C LEU A 149 9.20 -21.89 -2.39
N ALA A 150 9.33 -20.58 -2.44
CA ALA A 150 9.98 -19.89 -3.55
C ALA A 150 11.45 -20.33 -3.71
N LYS A 151 12.22 -20.37 -2.61
CA LYS A 151 13.62 -20.85 -2.64
C LYS A 151 13.72 -22.31 -3.12
N ALA A 152 12.79 -23.18 -2.75
CA ALA A 152 12.76 -24.57 -3.21
C ALA A 152 12.39 -24.68 -4.70
N VAL A 153 11.38 -23.96 -5.13
CA VAL A 153 10.87 -23.96 -6.50
C VAL A 153 11.90 -23.40 -7.49
N LEU A 154 12.60 -22.32 -7.11
CA LEU A 154 13.60 -21.67 -7.97
C LEU A 154 14.83 -22.54 -8.27
N LYS A 155 15.07 -23.61 -7.50
CA LYS A 155 16.19 -24.55 -7.75
C LYS A 155 15.96 -25.46 -8.95
N LEU A 156 14.73 -25.58 -9.45
CA LEU A 156 14.38 -26.52 -10.51
C LEU A 156 14.01 -25.77 -11.80
N PRO A 157 14.64 -26.08 -12.95
CA PRO A 157 14.27 -25.44 -14.22
C PRO A 157 12.82 -25.78 -14.59
N LEU A 158 12.10 -24.85 -15.23
CA LEU A 158 10.70 -24.94 -15.65
C LEU A 158 9.64 -25.01 -14.53
N VAL A 159 9.98 -25.52 -13.34
CA VAL A 159 9.07 -25.62 -12.19
C VAL A 159 8.54 -24.25 -11.72
N PRO A 160 9.35 -23.17 -11.67
CA PRO A 160 8.84 -21.85 -11.28
C PRO A 160 7.67 -21.38 -12.14
N ASN A 161 7.76 -21.56 -13.46
CA ASN A 161 6.69 -21.15 -14.38
C ASN A 161 5.41 -21.93 -14.14
N ALA A 162 5.51 -23.25 -13.91
CA ALA A 162 4.36 -24.11 -13.63
C ALA A 162 3.71 -23.77 -12.29
N VAL A 163 4.51 -23.61 -11.23
CA VAL A 163 4.01 -23.30 -9.87
C VAL A 163 3.38 -21.91 -9.83
N VAL A 164 4.08 -20.89 -10.33
CA VAL A 164 3.55 -19.53 -10.37
C VAL A 164 2.30 -19.45 -11.27
N GLY A 165 2.31 -20.16 -12.41
CA GLY A 165 1.15 -20.29 -13.29
C GLY A 165 -0.06 -20.89 -12.58
N LEU A 166 0.16 -21.98 -11.83
CA LEU A 166 -0.89 -22.65 -11.05
C LEU A 166 -1.41 -21.73 -9.94
N VAL A 167 -0.54 -21.08 -9.18
CA VAL A 167 -0.95 -20.13 -8.12
C VAL A 167 -1.77 -18.98 -8.70
N LYS A 168 -1.33 -18.41 -9.84
CA LYS A 168 -2.10 -17.36 -10.54
C LYS A 168 -3.47 -17.86 -11.00
N LEU A 169 -3.55 -19.10 -11.47
CA LEU A 169 -4.81 -19.73 -11.92
C LEU A 169 -5.76 -19.93 -10.74
N LEU A 170 -5.26 -20.51 -9.64
CA LEU A 170 -6.04 -20.72 -8.41
C LEU A 170 -6.51 -19.37 -7.83
N ASP A 171 -5.64 -18.37 -7.78
CA ASP A 171 -5.99 -17.04 -7.35
C ASP A 171 -7.05 -16.41 -8.24
N ARG A 172 -6.87 -16.47 -9.57
CA ARG A 172 -7.81 -15.91 -10.55
C ARG A 172 -9.24 -16.44 -10.37
N TYR A 173 -9.40 -17.71 -10.02
CA TYR A 173 -10.71 -18.35 -9.85
C TYR A 173 -11.20 -18.43 -8.40
N GLY A 174 -10.48 -17.81 -7.46
CA GLY A 174 -10.85 -17.80 -6.04
C GLY A 174 -10.70 -19.17 -5.35
N LEU A 175 -9.80 -20.00 -5.85
CA LEU A 175 -9.50 -21.32 -5.32
C LEU A 175 -8.24 -21.33 -4.43
N ALA A 176 -7.52 -20.20 -4.36
CA ALA A 176 -6.34 -20.08 -3.51
C ALA A 176 -6.75 -20.09 -2.02
N PRO A 177 -6.08 -20.90 -1.17
CA PRO A 177 -6.37 -20.94 0.26
C PRO A 177 -6.14 -19.57 0.92
N LYS A 178 -7.01 -19.19 1.86
CA LYS A 178 -6.87 -17.93 2.59
C LYS A 178 -5.52 -17.78 3.27
N ALA A 179 -5.01 -18.86 3.88
CA ALA A 179 -3.69 -18.85 4.53
C ALA A 179 -2.56 -18.45 3.57
N LEU A 180 -2.62 -18.92 2.31
CA LEU A 180 -1.64 -18.52 1.29
C LEU A 180 -1.83 -17.04 0.90
N LEU A 181 -3.08 -16.58 0.71
CA LEU A 181 -3.36 -15.19 0.37
C LEU A 181 -2.95 -14.22 1.50
N ASP A 182 -3.08 -14.66 2.75
CA ASP A 182 -2.68 -13.86 3.92
C ASP A 182 -1.16 -13.67 4.00
N GLU A 183 -0.37 -14.66 3.57
CA GLU A 183 1.10 -14.54 3.50
C GLU A 183 1.60 -13.75 2.30
N LEU A 184 0.82 -13.66 1.22
CA LEU A 184 1.24 -12.97 0.01
C LEU A 184 1.07 -11.44 0.16
N PRO A 185 2.16 -10.66 0.07
CA PRO A 185 2.12 -9.21 0.31
C PRO A 185 1.37 -8.43 -0.77
N PHE A 186 1.15 -9.05 -1.94
CA PHE A 186 0.46 -8.43 -3.08
C PHE A 186 -1.08 -8.56 -3.02
N HIS A 187 -1.62 -9.23 -1.99
CA HIS A 187 -3.04 -9.30 -1.70
C HIS A 187 -3.35 -8.32 -0.56
N THR A 188 -3.32 -7.03 -0.86
CA THR A 188 -3.43 -5.95 0.12
C THR A 188 -4.20 -4.76 -0.45
N SER A 189 -4.76 -3.92 0.41
CA SER A 189 -5.45 -2.69 0.01
C SER A 189 -4.47 -1.66 -0.54
N MET A 190 -3.36 -1.48 0.17
CA MET A 190 -2.29 -0.55 -0.18
C MET A 190 -0.93 -1.20 0.08
N TYR A 191 0.01 -0.94 -0.82
CA TYR A 191 1.42 -1.20 -0.57
C TYR A 191 2.15 0.12 -0.35
N VAL A 192 3.02 0.19 0.64
CA VAL A 192 3.83 1.39 0.90
C VAL A 192 5.31 1.04 0.98
N THR A 193 6.16 1.88 0.38
CA THR A 193 7.61 1.77 0.48
C THR A 193 8.21 3.06 1.01
N ASN A 194 9.18 2.92 1.93
CA ASN A 194 9.93 4.04 2.48
C ASN A 194 11.24 4.22 1.74
N MET A 195 11.20 4.99 0.64
CA MET A 195 12.37 5.28 -0.18
C MET A 195 13.37 6.20 0.54
N ALA A 196 12.91 6.94 1.55
CA ALA A 196 13.78 7.78 2.37
C ALA A 196 14.81 6.96 3.16
N SER A 197 14.50 5.71 3.52
CA SER A 197 15.42 4.81 4.24
C SER A 197 16.68 4.45 3.44
N ILE A 198 16.61 4.55 2.12
CA ILE A 198 17.72 4.31 1.19
C ILE A 198 18.19 5.59 0.48
N GLY A 199 17.80 6.77 1.01
CA GLY A 199 18.24 8.07 0.50
C GLY A 199 17.62 8.51 -0.82
N MET A 200 16.59 7.82 -1.30
CA MET A 200 15.92 8.16 -2.56
C MET A 200 14.75 9.13 -2.36
N THR A 201 14.45 9.90 -3.39
CA THR A 201 13.22 10.69 -3.48
C THR A 201 12.03 9.80 -3.81
N ARG A 202 10.84 10.39 -4.06
CA ARG A 202 9.68 9.60 -4.48
C ARG A 202 9.95 8.86 -5.78
N VAL A 203 9.37 7.68 -5.89
CA VAL A 203 9.29 6.91 -7.12
C VAL A 203 7.84 6.57 -7.41
N TYR A 204 7.51 6.29 -8.65
CA TYR A 204 6.21 5.73 -9.03
C TYR A 204 6.41 4.24 -9.24
N HIS A 205 6.13 3.47 -8.19
CA HIS A 205 6.31 2.03 -8.25
C HIS A 205 5.16 1.40 -9.03
N HIS A 206 5.47 0.45 -9.91
CA HIS A 206 4.43 -0.30 -10.61
C HIS A 206 3.62 -1.19 -9.67
N ILE A 207 2.36 -1.43 -10.01
CA ILE A 207 1.52 -2.42 -9.33
C ILE A 207 1.63 -3.74 -10.09
N TYR A 208 1.91 -4.83 -9.37
CA TYR A 208 2.07 -6.14 -9.96
C TYR A 208 0.75 -6.68 -10.52
N ASN A 209 0.79 -7.38 -11.66
CA ASN A 209 -0.36 -8.10 -12.20
C ASN A 209 -0.78 -9.30 -11.35
N PHE A 210 0.13 -9.80 -10.52
CA PHE A 210 -0.17 -10.82 -9.52
C PHE A 210 -0.72 -10.18 -8.24
N GLY A 211 -1.73 -10.83 -7.65
CA GLY A 211 -2.41 -10.30 -6.47
C GLY A 211 -3.54 -9.33 -6.81
N ASN A 212 -3.92 -8.52 -5.84
CA ASN A 212 -5.08 -7.65 -5.96
C ASN A 212 -4.86 -6.23 -5.38
N THR A 213 -3.61 -5.84 -5.16
CA THR A 213 -3.24 -4.48 -4.69
C THR A 213 -3.77 -3.43 -5.65
N SER A 214 -4.42 -2.39 -5.12
CA SER A 214 -5.03 -1.31 -5.90
C SER A 214 -4.26 0.01 -5.83
N LEU A 215 -3.47 0.21 -4.76
CA LEU A 215 -2.72 1.43 -4.49
C LEU A 215 -1.29 1.08 -4.06
N PHE A 216 -0.34 1.85 -4.58
CA PHE A 216 1.07 1.80 -4.16
C PHE A 216 1.55 3.20 -3.81
N PHE A 217 2.08 3.38 -2.61
CA PHE A 217 2.66 4.63 -2.15
C PHE A 217 4.16 4.50 -1.98
N SER A 218 4.90 5.51 -2.40
CA SER A 218 6.31 5.67 -2.09
C SER A 218 6.54 6.96 -1.33
N MET A 219 7.23 6.90 -0.21
CA MET A 219 7.60 8.06 0.59
C MET A 219 9.09 8.34 0.41
N GLY A 220 9.43 9.49 -0.16
CA GLY A 220 10.82 9.87 -0.43
C GLY A 220 11.46 10.67 0.69
N THR A 221 12.75 10.94 0.53
CA THR A 221 13.53 11.80 1.44
C THR A 221 12.97 13.23 1.44
N PRO A 222 12.82 13.88 2.61
CA PRO A 222 12.41 15.27 2.69
C PRO A 222 13.32 16.18 1.85
N GLN A 223 12.72 17.12 1.14
CA GLN A 223 13.42 18.00 0.21
C GLN A 223 13.05 19.47 0.43
N ARG A 224 14.01 20.35 0.19
CA ARG A 224 13.73 21.78 0.09
C ARG A 224 13.06 22.06 -1.26
N SER A 225 11.94 22.74 -1.23
CA SER A 225 11.20 23.19 -2.41
C SER A 225 11.08 24.70 -2.41
N ASN A 226 11.40 25.29 -3.56
CA ASN A 226 11.21 26.72 -3.81
C ASN A 226 10.02 26.85 -4.77
N GLN A 227 8.84 27.07 -4.25
CA GLN A 227 7.64 27.21 -5.08
C GLN A 227 7.18 28.67 -5.06
N PRO A 228 6.93 29.28 -6.23
CA PRO A 228 6.30 30.57 -6.28
C PRO A 228 4.83 30.43 -5.77
N ASP A 229 4.42 31.34 -4.92
CA ASP A 229 3.02 31.48 -4.53
C ASP A 229 2.19 32.12 -5.67
N MET A 230 0.90 32.31 -5.44
CA MET A 230 0.01 32.95 -6.43
C MET A 230 0.37 34.41 -6.75
N LYS A 231 1.23 35.05 -5.96
CA LYS A 231 1.73 36.41 -6.19
C LYS A 231 3.12 36.42 -6.84
N GLY A 232 3.69 35.23 -7.10
CA GLY A 232 5.04 35.07 -7.64
C GLY A 232 6.15 35.17 -6.60
N GLU A 233 5.84 35.28 -5.30
CA GLU A 233 6.84 35.27 -4.24
C GLU A 233 7.35 33.84 -4.00
N ILE A 234 8.66 33.68 -3.89
CA ILE A 234 9.28 32.36 -3.67
C ILE A 234 9.12 31.96 -2.20
N SER A 235 8.23 30.99 -1.97
CA SER A 235 8.11 30.33 -0.67
C SER A 235 9.12 29.20 -0.56
N ARG A 236 9.99 29.25 0.45
CA ARG A 236 10.93 28.17 0.77
C ARG A 236 10.27 27.22 1.78
N LYS A 237 9.96 26.03 1.33
CA LYS A 237 9.36 24.99 2.19
C LYS A 237 10.20 23.73 2.19
N CYS A 238 10.13 22.97 3.27
CA CYS A 238 10.55 21.59 3.27
C CYS A 238 9.31 20.72 2.98
N ILE A 239 9.42 19.81 2.03
CA ILE A 239 8.34 18.90 1.61
C ILE A 239 8.75 17.46 1.83
N LEU A 240 7.77 16.61 2.15
CA LEU A 240 7.88 15.17 2.10
C LEU A 240 7.25 14.69 0.78
N PRO A 241 8.07 14.27 -0.21
CA PRO A 241 7.56 13.89 -1.51
C PRO A 241 6.97 12.48 -1.46
N ILE A 242 5.72 12.35 -1.90
CA ILE A 242 4.97 11.09 -1.95
C ILE A 242 4.63 10.79 -3.40
N GLY A 243 5.03 9.61 -3.89
CA GLY A 243 4.60 9.07 -5.18
C GLY A 243 3.45 8.09 -4.99
N ILE A 244 2.48 8.13 -5.87
CA ILE A 244 1.26 7.33 -5.79
C ILE A 244 1.03 6.67 -7.14
N THR A 245 0.81 5.35 -7.13
CA THR A 245 0.34 4.59 -8.28
C THR A 245 -1.01 3.98 -7.92
N ALA A 246 -2.02 4.23 -8.75
CA ALA A 246 -3.38 3.74 -8.54
C ALA A 246 -3.86 2.90 -9.73
N ASP A 247 -4.62 1.85 -9.47
CA ASP A 247 -5.36 1.09 -10.49
C ASP A 247 -6.68 1.81 -10.79
N GLU A 248 -6.76 2.54 -11.91
CA GLU A 248 -7.92 3.37 -12.25
C GLU A 248 -9.20 2.57 -12.53
N ARG A 249 -9.10 1.26 -12.70
CA ARG A 249 -10.27 0.40 -12.92
C ARG A 249 -11.11 0.22 -11.66
N VAL A 250 -10.50 0.39 -10.48
CA VAL A 250 -11.13 0.10 -9.18
C VAL A 250 -12.29 1.04 -8.88
N CYS A 251 -12.10 2.31 -9.17
CA CYS A 251 -13.10 3.36 -9.02
C CYS A 251 -12.74 4.57 -9.88
N SER A 252 -13.71 5.47 -10.08
CA SER A 252 -13.50 6.68 -10.87
C SER A 252 -12.45 7.61 -10.25
N GLY A 253 -11.80 8.43 -11.08
CA GLY A 253 -10.87 9.46 -10.62
C GLY A 253 -11.47 10.41 -9.59
N ALA A 254 -12.78 10.71 -9.69
CA ALA A 254 -13.48 11.55 -8.70
C ALA A 254 -13.53 10.90 -7.31
N ILE A 255 -13.65 9.57 -7.23
CA ILE A 255 -13.63 8.83 -5.96
C ILE A 255 -12.20 8.81 -5.39
N TYR A 256 -11.18 8.57 -6.23
CA TYR A 256 -9.79 8.69 -5.80
C TYR A 256 -9.45 10.11 -5.33
N ALA A 257 -9.95 11.15 -6.02
CA ALA A 257 -9.74 12.53 -5.59
C ALA A 257 -10.29 12.81 -4.18
N LYS A 258 -11.44 12.21 -3.82
CA LYS A 258 -11.97 12.29 -2.43
C LYS A 258 -11.05 11.61 -1.43
N LEU A 259 -10.56 10.40 -1.72
CA LEU A 259 -9.58 9.70 -0.87
C LEU A 259 -8.36 10.57 -0.63
N PHE A 260 -7.75 11.09 -1.71
CA PHE A 260 -6.53 11.88 -1.62
C PHE A 260 -6.76 13.23 -0.93
N ALA A 261 -7.97 13.82 -1.06
CA ALA A 261 -8.33 15.03 -0.31
C ALA A 261 -8.36 14.78 1.20
N VAL A 262 -8.94 13.65 1.65
CA VAL A 262 -8.94 13.27 3.07
C VAL A 262 -7.51 13.01 3.55
N MET A 263 -6.72 12.24 2.81
CA MET A 263 -5.33 11.96 3.18
C MET A 263 -4.49 13.25 3.27
N LYS A 264 -4.64 14.14 2.27
CA LYS A 264 -3.98 15.46 2.28
C LYS A 264 -4.38 16.28 3.50
N HIS A 265 -5.67 16.32 3.82
CA HIS A 265 -6.17 17.03 5.01
C HIS A 265 -5.52 16.52 6.28
N CYS A 266 -5.49 15.19 6.50
CA CYS A 266 -4.84 14.57 7.66
C CYS A 266 -3.32 14.87 7.73
N LEU A 267 -2.64 14.87 6.58
CA LEU A 267 -1.20 15.17 6.53
C LEU A 267 -0.90 16.67 6.71
N THR A 268 -1.84 17.54 6.39
CA THR A 268 -1.70 18.99 6.61
C THR A 268 -2.06 19.39 8.05
N ASN A 269 -3.06 18.71 8.62
CA ASN A 269 -3.59 18.97 9.96
C ASN A 269 -3.51 17.70 10.84
N PRO A 270 -2.30 17.27 11.22
CA PRO A 270 -2.11 15.98 11.91
C PRO A 270 -2.70 15.93 13.32
N TYR A 271 -3.25 17.04 13.85
CA TYR A 271 -3.92 17.12 15.14
C TYR A 271 -5.43 16.81 15.09
N GLU A 272 -6.03 16.79 13.89
CA GLU A 272 -7.46 16.50 13.65
C GLU A 272 -7.70 15.03 13.31
#